data_0dad8e50fe779cdb0e70c4d74582dd71
#
_entry.id   0dad8e50fe779cdb0e70c4d74582dd71
#
_cell.length_a   1.000
_cell.length_b   1.000
_cell.length_c   1.000
_cell.angle_alpha   90.00
_cell.angle_beta   90.00
_cell.angle_gamma   90.00
#
_symmetry.space_group_name_H-M   'P 1'
#
loop_
_entity.id
_entity.type
_entity.pdbx_description
1 polymer ?
#
loop_
_entity_poly.entity_id
_entity_poly.type
_entity_poly.pdbx_seq_one_letter_code
_entity_poly.pdbx_strand_id
1 'polypeptide(L)'
;YKRQQRELAATIMEHWKSGFGSTYNPDRKDAFTGVELVNSIAVAVRTIEELEGVKPIVATTDARTYDNTISYARMREHLENEGRPVLVLFGTGYGMTKETMESFDYILEPIYGHGEYNHLSVRSAVSIILDRLRGEAWWNK
;
A
#
# COMPACT_ATOMS: atom_id res chain seq x y z
N TYR A 1 18.31 11.09 -8.38
CA TYR A 1 16.93 11.27 -7.91
C TYR A 1 16.59 10.27 -6.79
N LYS A 2 16.71 8.97 -7.03
CA LYS A 2 16.36 7.94 -6.03
C LYS A 2 17.21 8.05 -4.75
N ARG A 3 18.49 8.36 -4.86
CA ARG A 3 19.37 8.52 -3.70
C ARG A 3 18.98 9.72 -2.83
N GLN A 4 18.76 10.87 -3.44
CA GLN A 4 18.36 12.11 -2.74
C GLN A 4 17.02 11.97 -2.04
N GLN A 5 16.03 11.36 -2.72
CA GLN A 5 14.71 11.09 -2.11
C GLN A 5 14.83 10.16 -0.91
N ARG A 6 15.70 9.17 -0.98
CA ARG A 6 15.92 8.23 0.10
C ARG A 6 16.61 8.89 1.30
N GLU A 7 17.61 9.73 1.05
CA GLU A 7 18.31 10.50 2.08
C GLU A 7 17.35 11.46 2.78
N LEU A 8 16.47 12.15 2.03
CA LEU A 8 15.43 13.01 2.59
C LEU A 8 14.44 12.22 3.45
N ALA A 9 13.97 11.09 2.95
CA ALA A 9 13.04 10.23 3.69
C ALA A 9 13.68 9.72 4.99
N ALA A 10 14.95 9.28 4.96
CA ALA A 10 15.68 8.86 6.14
C ALA A 10 15.81 9.99 7.17
N THR A 11 16.13 11.21 6.73
CA THR A 11 16.21 12.38 7.61
C THR A 11 14.87 12.69 8.28
N ILE A 12 13.77 12.62 7.53
CA ILE A 12 12.42 12.83 8.06
C ILE A 12 12.08 11.74 9.09
N MET A 13 12.39 10.48 8.77
CA MET A 13 12.13 9.37 9.69
C MET A 13 12.93 9.50 10.98
N GLU A 14 14.21 9.87 10.90
CA GLU A 14 15.05 10.08 12.08
C GLU A 14 14.51 11.22 12.95
N HIS A 15 14.12 12.34 12.35
CA HIS A 15 13.51 13.46 13.06
C HIS A 15 12.31 13.03 13.91
N TRP A 16 11.43 12.18 13.37
CA TRP A 16 10.22 11.74 14.05
C TRP A 16 10.41 10.52 14.95
N LYS A 17 11.35 9.62 14.64
CA LYS A 17 11.61 8.41 15.46
C LYS A 17 12.46 8.70 16.69
N SER A 18 13.51 9.49 16.57
CA SER A 18 14.53 9.71 17.60
C SER A 18 14.92 11.18 17.84
N GLY A 19 14.62 12.07 16.89
CA GLY A 19 14.92 13.49 16.99
C GLY A 19 13.90 14.27 17.82
N PHE A 20 13.95 15.60 17.74
CA PHE A 20 13.05 16.52 18.47
C PHE A 20 11.56 16.23 18.21
N GLY A 21 11.19 15.84 16.99
CA GLY A 21 9.82 15.49 16.64
C GLY A 21 9.24 14.36 17.48
N SER A 22 10.07 13.42 17.93
CA SER A 22 9.64 12.28 18.74
C SER A 22 9.11 12.70 20.12
N THR A 23 9.62 13.79 20.67
CA THR A 23 9.16 14.36 21.95
C THR A 23 7.98 15.31 21.74
N TYR A 24 8.00 16.05 20.60
CA TYR A 24 6.96 17.02 20.28
C TYR A 24 5.62 16.35 19.92
N ASN A 25 5.63 15.22 19.20
CA ASN A 25 4.43 14.49 18.80
C ASN A 25 4.65 12.97 18.91
N PRO A 26 4.35 12.36 20.08
CA PRO A 26 4.50 10.93 20.31
C PRO A 26 3.71 10.05 19.34
N ASP A 27 2.47 10.43 19.01
CA ASP A 27 1.62 9.65 18.09
C ASP A 27 2.27 9.56 16.70
N ARG A 28 2.91 10.64 16.25
CA ARG A 28 3.65 10.63 14.99
C ARG A 28 4.90 9.77 15.08
N LYS A 29 5.60 9.76 16.22
CA LYS A 29 6.69 8.83 16.48
C LYS A 29 6.22 7.40 16.30
N ASP A 30 5.12 7.03 16.93
CA ASP A 30 4.56 5.68 16.84
C ASP A 30 4.18 5.31 15.41
N ALA A 31 3.55 6.22 14.67
CA ALA A 31 3.26 6.02 13.25
C ALA A 31 4.53 5.75 12.41
N PHE A 32 5.64 6.44 12.70
CA PHE A 32 6.90 6.23 11.98
C PHE A 32 7.64 4.96 12.39
N THR A 33 7.34 4.32 13.53
CA THR A 33 7.99 3.05 13.91
C THR A 33 7.71 1.94 12.91
N GLY A 34 6.52 1.92 12.31
CA GLY A 34 6.13 0.95 11.27
C GLY A 34 6.60 1.30 9.86
N VAL A 35 7.40 2.36 9.66
CA VAL A 35 7.89 2.77 8.33
C VAL A 35 9.30 2.29 8.10
N GLU A 36 9.53 1.61 6.98
CA GLU A 36 10.84 1.14 6.53
C GLU A 36 11.17 1.62 5.11
N LEU A 37 12.46 1.83 4.85
CA LEU A 37 12.98 2.18 3.53
C LEU A 37 13.63 0.96 2.89
N VAL A 38 12.98 0.40 1.90
CA VAL A 38 13.50 -0.75 1.15
C VAL A 38 13.98 -0.35 -0.25
N ASN A 39 14.87 -1.15 -0.83
CA ASN A 39 15.50 -0.84 -2.11
C ASN A 39 14.64 -1.21 -3.32
N SER A 40 13.76 -2.18 -3.18
CA SER A 40 12.91 -2.66 -4.26
C SER A 40 11.70 -3.43 -3.72
N ILE A 41 10.71 -3.63 -4.57
CA ILE A 41 9.55 -4.49 -4.27
C ILE A 41 10.02 -5.92 -3.94
N ALA A 42 11.01 -6.45 -4.65
CA ALA A 42 11.54 -7.79 -4.38
C ALA A 42 12.16 -7.91 -2.98
N VAL A 43 12.79 -6.85 -2.47
CA VAL A 43 13.27 -6.82 -1.08
C VAL A 43 12.10 -6.81 -0.11
N ALA A 44 11.08 -5.96 -0.34
CA ALA A 44 9.89 -5.93 0.50
C ALA A 44 9.19 -7.30 0.58
N VAL A 45 9.00 -7.96 -0.57
CA VAL A 45 8.39 -9.31 -0.63
C VAL A 45 9.19 -10.30 0.19
N ARG A 46 10.52 -10.35 0.06
CA ARG A 46 11.38 -11.26 0.84
C ARG A 46 11.31 -10.96 2.33
N THR A 47 11.38 -9.70 2.71
CA THR A 47 11.27 -9.31 4.13
C THR A 47 9.95 -9.78 4.74
N ILE A 48 8.84 -9.63 4.03
CA ILE A 48 7.55 -10.11 4.50
C ILE A 48 7.54 -11.64 4.57
N GLU A 49 8.07 -12.33 3.57
CA GLU A 49 8.14 -13.79 3.55
C GLU A 49 8.99 -14.34 4.71
N GLU A 50 10.11 -13.68 5.03
CA GLU A 50 10.95 -14.04 6.18
C GLU A 50 10.25 -13.82 7.53
N LEU A 51 9.45 -12.76 7.65
CA LEU A 51 8.72 -12.44 8.88
C LEU A 51 7.49 -13.34 9.10
N GLU A 52 6.75 -13.61 8.04
CA GLU A 52 5.45 -14.30 8.11
C GLU A 52 5.55 -15.80 7.77
N GLY A 53 6.71 -16.27 7.29
CA GLY A 53 6.92 -17.65 6.89
C GLY A 53 6.19 -18.06 5.60
N VAL A 54 5.54 -17.11 4.91
CA VAL A 54 4.80 -17.33 3.65
C VAL A 54 4.92 -16.10 2.74
N LYS A 55 5.06 -16.37 1.45
CA LYS A 55 5.15 -15.30 0.44
C LYS A 55 3.85 -14.48 0.40
N PRO A 56 3.93 -13.14 0.46
CA PRO A 56 2.74 -12.28 0.39
C PRO A 56 2.06 -12.37 -0.97
N ILE A 57 0.76 -12.13 -0.99
CA ILE A 57 0.04 -11.73 -2.20
C ILE A 57 0.48 -10.31 -2.53
N VAL A 58 0.88 -10.06 -3.77
CA VAL A 58 1.27 -8.72 -4.23
C VAL A 58 0.13 -8.14 -5.07
N ALA A 59 -0.49 -7.09 -4.56
CA ALA A 59 -1.55 -6.37 -5.25
C ALA A 59 -1.10 -4.93 -5.54
N THR A 60 -1.51 -4.40 -6.68
CA THR A 60 -1.31 -2.99 -7.02
C THR A 60 -2.63 -2.27 -7.22
N THR A 61 -2.58 -0.97 -7.51
CA THR A 61 -3.74 -0.11 -7.67
C THR A 61 -3.68 0.66 -8.98
N ASP A 62 -4.80 0.80 -9.67
CA ASP A 62 -4.94 1.64 -10.86
C ASP A 62 -6.37 2.20 -10.93
N ALA A 63 -6.56 3.25 -11.73
CA ALA A 63 -7.87 3.80 -12.07
C ALA A 63 -8.55 3.05 -13.23
N ARG A 64 -7.88 2.08 -13.82
CA ARG A 64 -8.33 1.22 -14.94
C ARG A 64 -8.50 -0.22 -14.46
N THR A 65 -9.25 -1.01 -15.24
CA THR A 65 -9.42 -2.45 -15.03
C THR A 65 -8.50 -3.26 -15.94
N TYR A 66 -8.10 -4.45 -15.46
CA TYR A 66 -7.23 -5.41 -16.14
C TYR A 66 -7.78 -6.82 -15.95
N ASP A 67 -7.21 -7.81 -16.64
CA ASP A 67 -7.67 -9.20 -16.57
C ASP A 67 -7.51 -9.79 -15.15
N ASN A 68 -6.48 -9.33 -14.40
CA ASN A 68 -6.23 -9.73 -13.02
C ASN A 68 -6.81 -8.73 -11.98
N THR A 69 -7.81 -7.93 -12.37
CA THR A 69 -8.51 -7.05 -11.42
C THR A 69 -9.34 -7.86 -10.43
N ILE A 70 -9.18 -7.53 -9.13
CA ILE A 70 -9.91 -8.15 -8.03
C ILE A 70 -10.74 -7.11 -7.28
N SER A 71 -11.96 -7.46 -6.89
CA SER A 71 -12.81 -6.59 -6.06
C SER A 71 -12.30 -6.49 -4.62
N TYR A 72 -12.65 -5.40 -3.94
CA TYR A 72 -12.32 -5.23 -2.52
C TYR A 72 -12.95 -6.35 -1.67
N ALA A 73 -14.16 -6.78 -1.99
CA ALA A 73 -14.83 -7.87 -1.27
C ALA A 73 -14.02 -9.18 -1.35
N ARG A 74 -13.56 -9.57 -2.55
CA ARG A 74 -12.74 -10.75 -2.74
C ARG A 74 -11.38 -10.64 -2.08
N MET A 75 -10.74 -9.47 -2.11
CA MET A 75 -9.48 -9.25 -1.42
C MET A 75 -9.64 -9.30 0.10
N ARG A 76 -10.76 -8.83 0.66
CA ARG A 76 -11.10 -9.02 2.08
C ARG A 76 -11.22 -10.50 2.44
N GLU A 77 -11.87 -11.30 1.60
CA GLU A 77 -11.95 -12.76 1.81
C GLU A 77 -10.55 -13.42 1.88
N HIS A 78 -9.61 -13.02 1.02
CA HIS A 78 -8.22 -13.47 1.11
C HIS A 78 -7.55 -13.08 2.43
N LEU A 79 -7.75 -11.84 2.88
CA LEU A 79 -7.19 -11.33 4.13
C LEU A 79 -7.77 -12.03 5.37
N GLU A 80 -9.03 -12.44 5.32
CA GLU A 80 -9.74 -13.03 6.46
C GLU A 80 -9.57 -14.56 6.52
N ASN A 81 -9.52 -15.25 5.38
CA ASN A 81 -9.62 -16.70 5.32
C ASN A 81 -8.30 -17.41 5.00
N GLU A 82 -7.39 -16.79 4.25
CA GLU A 82 -6.19 -17.48 3.78
C GLU A 82 -4.97 -17.31 4.71
N GLY A 83 -5.02 -16.35 5.62
CA GLY A 83 -3.91 -16.06 6.54
C GLY A 83 -2.61 -15.63 5.85
N ARG A 84 -2.67 -15.28 4.56
CA ARG A 84 -1.53 -14.77 3.80
C ARG A 84 -1.45 -13.24 3.91
N PRO A 85 -0.26 -12.68 4.14
CA PRO A 85 -0.07 -11.25 4.10
C PRO A 85 -0.31 -10.71 2.68
N VAL A 86 -0.84 -9.50 2.59
CA VAL A 86 -1.05 -8.80 1.32
C VAL A 86 -0.18 -7.56 1.28
N LEU A 87 0.72 -7.49 0.31
CA LEU A 87 1.51 -6.30 0.01
C LEU A 87 0.78 -5.47 -1.04
N VAL A 88 0.19 -4.35 -0.61
CA VAL A 88 -0.47 -3.43 -1.52
C VAL A 88 0.50 -2.36 -1.99
N LEU A 89 0.69 -2.26 -3.30
CA LEU A 89 1.56 -1.28 -3.95
C LEU A 89 0.76 -0.06 -4.38
N PHE A 90 1.17 1.11 -3.92
CA PHE A 90 0.63 2.38 -4.36
C PHE A 90 1.66 3.14 -5.18
N GLY A 91 1.27 3.61 -6.35
CA GLY A 91 2.15 4.32 -7.25
C GLY A 91 1.44 5.41 -8.04
N THR A 92 2.19 6.26 -8.71
CA THR A 92 1.64 7.19 -9.69
C THR A 92 1.55 6.48 -11.04
N GLY A 93 0.42 6.57 -11.73
CA GLY A 93 0.10 5.87 -12.99
C GLY A 93 1.02 6.16 -14.18
N TYR A 94 2.10 6.93 -13.99
CA TYR A 94 3.09 7.24 -15.01
C TYR A 94 4.30 6.28 -15.02
N GLY A 95 4.33 5.25 -14.20
CA GLY A 95 5.57 4.50 -13.97
C GLY A 95 5.56 3.01 -14.29
N MET A 96 4.41 2.39 -14.51
CA MET A 96 4.35 0.95 -14.78
C MET A 96 3.67 0.65 -16.12
N THR A 97 4.32 -0.18 -16.93
CA THR A 97 3.73 -0.68 -18.17
C THR A 97 2.59 -1.65 -17.87
N LYS A 98 1.71 -1.90 -18.86
CA LYS A 98 0.63 -2.88 -18.72
C LYS A 98 1.16 -4.24 -18.32
N GLU A 99 2.25 -4.69 -18.95
CA GLU A 99 2.90 -5.97 -18.67
C GLU A 99 3.40 -6.04 -17.21
N THR A 100 3.96 -4.93 -16.69
CA THR A 100 4.39 -4.86 -15.29
C THR A 100 3.20 -4.95 -14.34
N MET A 101 2.09 -4.25 -14.66
CA MET A 101 0.88 -4.29 -13.86
C MET A 101 0.28 -5.71 -13.81
N GLU A 102 0.20 -6.38 -14.96
CA GLU A 102 -0.33 -7.73 -15.08
C GLU A 102 0.62 -8.81 -14.51
N SER A 103 1.86 -8.47 -14.19
CA SER A 103 2.81 -9.39 -13.54
C SER A 103 2.58 -9.55 -12.03
N PHE A 104 1.80 -8.67 -11.39
CA PHE A 104 1.41 -8.81 -10.01
C PHE A 104 0.26 -9.82 -9.86
N ASP A 105 0.09 -10.37 -8.66
CA ASP A 105 -0.97 -11.36 -8.41
C ASP A 105 -2.35 -10.76 -8.70
N TYR A 106 -2.58 -9.51 -8.23
CA TYR A 106 -3.85 -8.80 -8.45
C TYR A 106 -3.66 -7.31 -8.66
N ILE A 107 -4.68 -6.70 -9.27
CA ILE A 107 -4.88 -5.25 -9.32
C ILE A 107 -6.21 -4.96 -8.63
N LEU A 108 -6.20 -4.14 -7.58
CA LEU A 108 -7.43 -3.76 -6.91
C LEU A 108 -8.34 -2.96 -7.84
N GLU A 109 -9.62 -3.23 -7.77
CA GLU A 109 -10.60 -2.51 -8.58
C GLU A 109 -10.54 -0.99 -8.35
N PRO A 110 -10.83 -0.18 -9.37
CA PRO A 110 -10.83 1.27 -9.24
C PRO A 110 -11.78 1.77 -8.15
N ILE A 111 -11.46 2.92 -7.57
CA ILE A 111 -12.38 3.63 -6.68
C ILE A 111 -13.34 4.41 -7.58
N TYR A 112 -14.54 3.89 -7.77
CA TYR A 112 -15.57 4.55 -8.55
C TYR A 112 -16.31 5.62 -7.75
N GLY A 113 -16.56 6.77 -8.39
CA GLY A 113 -17.51 7.79 -7.96
C GLY A 113 -18.76 7.79 -8.85
N HIS A 114 -19.65 8.76 -8.65
CA HIS A 114 -20.84 8.91 -9.51
C HIS A 114 -20.52 9.54 -10.89
N GLY A 115 -19.35 10.15 -11.05
CA GLY A 115 -18.90 10.77 -12.31
C GLY A 115 -17.96 9.87 -13.11
N GLU A 116 -17.58 10.35 -14.29
CA GLU A 116 -16.62 9.66 -15.16
C GLU A 116 -15.17 9.77 -14.67
N TYR A 117 -14.87 10.75 -13.81
CA TYR A 117 -13.53 11.00 -13.30
C TYR A 117 -13.28 10.20 -12.02
N ASN A 118 -12.33 9.27 -12.08
CA ASN A 118 -11.98 8.38 -10.96
C ASN A 118 -10.51 8.45 -10.51
N HIS A 119 -9.77 9.46 -10.98
CA HIS A 119 -8.38 9.66 -10.56
C HIS A 119 -8.31 10.39 -9.23
N LEU A 120 -7.64 9.77 -8.26
CA LEU A 120 -7.43 10.31 -6.93
C LEU A 120 -5.94 10.57 -6.69
N SER A 121 -5.62 11.47 -5.78
CA SER A 121 -4.26 11.54 -5.24
C SER A 121 -3.90 10.24 -4.54
N VAL A 122 -2.64 9.83 -4.58
CA VAL A 122 -2.18 8.58 -3.92
C VAL A 122 -2.57 8.57 -2.45
N ARG A 123 -2.45 9.70 -1.73
CA ARG A 123 -2.84 9.80 -0.31
C ARG A 123 -4.32 9.50 -0.07
N SER A 124 -5.19 10.02 -0.93
CA SER A 124 -6.64 9.75 -0.83
C SER A 124 -6.94 8.29 -1.16
N ALA A 125 -6.33 7.76 -2.21
CA ALA A 125 -6.49 6.36 -2.60
C ALA A 125 -6.04 5.42 -1.47
N VAL A 126 -4.88 5.64 -0.86
CA VAL A 126 -4.39 4.84 0.28
C VAL A 126 -5.43 4.77 1.40
N SER A 127 -5.96 5.91 1.84
CA SER A 127 -6.91 5.95 2.95
C SER A 127 -8.20 5.20 2.63
N ILE A 128 -8.77 5.43 1.43
CA ILE A 128 -10.01 4.77 1.01
C ILE A 128 -9.80 3.26 0.85
N ILE A 129 -8.69 2.85 0.22
CA ILE A 129 -8.40 1.44 -0.02
C ILE A 129 -8.17 0.70 1.29
N LEU A 130 -7.42 1.26 2.22
CA LEU A 130 -7.20 0.65 3.53
C LEU A 130 -8.50 0.53 4.33
N ASP A 131 -9.37 1.54 4.28
CA ASP A 131 -10.69 1.48 4.88
C ASP A 131 -11.55 0.37 4.25
N ARG A 132 -11.56 0.27 2.92
CA ARG A 132 -12.31 -0.80 2.22
C ARG A 132 -11.79 -2.20 2.52
N LEU A 133 -10.47 -2.35 2.71
CA LEU A 133 -9.85 -3.65 2.97
C LEU A 133 -9.90 -4.07 4.45
N ARG A 134 -9.75 -3.12 5.38
CA ARG A 134 -9.57 -3.42 6.82
C ARG A 134 -10.48 -2.62 7.74
N GLY A 135 -11.18 -1.61 7.23
CA GLY A 135 -12.14 -0.85 8.00
C GLY A 135 -13.35 -1.70 8.40
N GLU A 136 -14.11 -1.21 9.37
CA GLU A 136 -15.36 -1.81 9.80
C GLU A 136 -16.37 -1.79 8.66
N ALA A 137 -17.04 -2.92 8.42
CA ALA A 137 -18.10 -3.02 7.40
C ALA A 137 -19.38 -2.32 7.88
N TRP A 138 -19.33 -1.03 8.08
CA TRP A 138 -20.43 -0.21 8.60
C TRP A 138 -21.69 -0.28 7.73
N TRP A 139 -21.55 -0.61 6.46
CA TRP A 139 -22.67 -0.80 5.52
C TRP A 139 -23.43 -2.13 5.72
N ASN A 140 -22.94 -3.02 6.56
CA ASN A 140 -23.58 -4.29 6.91
C ASN A 140 -24.35 -4.24 8.25
N LYS A 141 -24.42 -3.05 8.87
CA LYS A 141 -25.14 -2.85 10.14
C LYS A 141 -26.59 -2.52 9.93
#